data_288486dfd9a58631b0d3d588908a3b23
#
_entry.id   288486dfd9a58631b0d3d588908a3b23
#
_cell.length_a   1.000
_cell.length_b   1.000
_cell.length_c   1.000
_cell.angle_alpha   90.00
_cell.angle_beta   90.00
_cell.angle_gamma   90.00
#
_symmetry.space_group_name_H-M   'P 1'
#
loop_
_entity.id
_entity.type
_entity.pdbx_description
1 polymer ?
#
loop_
_entity_poly.entity_id
_entity_poly.type
_entity_poly.pdbx_seq_one_letter_code
_entity_poly.pdbx_strand_id
1 'polypeptide(L)'
;MSSPLLAGAARRVITPPVGVDLCGFGARPGPSIGVRDDLYASALYLSRDDQQVLILSADLIGLHRDEVALVRSQIQEATGIAPEAIMVCTTHTHSGPATH
;
A
#
# COMPACT_ATOMS: atom_id res chain seq x y z
N MET A 1 24.52 18.50 -18.74
CA MET A 1 23.23 18.90 -18.13
C MET A 1 22.64 17.73 -17.38
N SER A 2 22.13 17.97 -16.22
CA SER A 2 21.43 16.92 -15.47
C SER A 2 20.01 16.76 -16.01
N SER A 3 19.54 15.51 -16.08
CA SER A 3 18.16 15.22 -16.42
C SER A 3 17.23 15.66 -15.31
N PRO A 4 15.99 16.06 -15.62
CA PRO A 4 15.03 16.41 -14.57
C PRO A 4 14.58 15.18 -13.78
N LEU A 5 14.28 15.38 -12.52
CA LEU A 5 13.58 14.38 -11.72
C LEU A 5 12.10 14.38 -12.12
N LEU A 6 11.59 13.24 -12.55
CA LEU A 6 10.20 13.06 -12.87
C LEU A 6 9.47 12.41 -11.68
N ALA A 7 8.25 12.83 -11.45
CA ALA A 7 7.43 12.28 -10.37
C ALA A 7 6.01 12.02 -10.85
N GLY A 8 5.43 10.95 -10.35
CA GLY A 8 4.03 10.61 -10.58
C GLY A 8 3.42 10.13 -9.28
N ALA A 9 2.15 10.42 -9.08
CA ALA A 9 1.43 9.98 -7.89
C ALA A 9 0.04 9.50 -8.27
N ALA A 10 -0.44 8.50 -7.55
CA ALA A 10 -1.77 7.95 -7.72
C ALA A 10 -2.23 7.35 -6.41
N ARG A 11 -3.55 7.23 -6.24
CA ARG A 11 -4.10 6.47 -5.11
C ARG A 11 -5.39 5.79 -5.52
N ARG A 12 -5.70 4.70 -4.81
CA ARG A 12 -6.96 3.98 -4.98
C ARG A 12 -7.57 3.66 -3.63
N VAL A 13 -8.88 3.66 -3.61
CA VAL A 13 -9.64 3.20 -2.44
C VAL A 13 -9.47 1.68 -2.32
N ILE A 14 -9.11 1.23 -1.12
CA ILE A 14 -8.98 -0.18 -0.79
C ILE A 14 -9.90 -0.57 0.36
N THR A 15 -10.88 0.27 0.69
CA THR A 15 -11.86 0.02 1.76
C THR A 15 -12.58 -1.31 1.49
N PRO A 16 -12.50 -2.28 2.42
CA PRO A 16 -13.22 -3.55 2.25
C PRO A 16 -14.71 -3.39 2.52
N PRO A 17 -15.53 -4.38 2.16
CA PRO A 17 -16.94 -4.39 2.53
C PRO A 17 -17.12 -4.33 4.04
N VAL A 18 -18.26 -3.78 4.49
CA VAL A 18 -18.65 -3.81 5.89
C VAL A 18 -18.81 -5.25 6.36
N GLY A 19 -18.40 -5.53 7.59
CA GLY A 19 -18.49 -6.87 8.18
C GLY A 19 -17.16 -7.61 8.27
N VAL A 20 -16.05 -7.02 7.77
CA VAL A 20 -14.73 -7.62 7.92
C VAL A 20 -14.22 -7.45 9.34
N ASP A 21 -13.35 -8.38 9.77
CA ASP A 21 -12.64 -8.24 11.03
C ASP A 21 -11.68 -7.06 10.98
N LEU A 22 -11.65 -6.29 12.06
CA LEU A 22 -10.78 -5.13 12.19
C LEU A 22 -9.59 -5.47 13.09
N CYS A 23 -8.45 -4.85 12.78
CA CYS A 23 -7.20 -5.09 13.47
C CYS A 23 -6.79 -3.88 14.30
N GLY A 24 -6.02 -4.11 15.36
CA GLY A 24 -5.35 -3.06 16.13
C GLY A 24 -5.83 -2.88 17.56
N PHE A 25 -7.11 -2.94 17.81
CA PHE A 25 -7.68 -2.78 19.18
C PHE A 25 -8.11 -4.11 19.73
N GLY A 26 -7.38 -4.64 20.71
CA GLY A 26 -7.66 -5.94 21.31
C GLY A 26 -9.02 -6.05 21.97
N ALA A 27 -9.60 -4.93 22.43
CA ALA A 27 -10.91 -4.89 23.09
C ALA A 27 -12.06 -4.61 22.12
N ARG A 28 -11.82 -4.66 20.83
CA ARG A 28 -12.86 -4.39 19.82
C ARG A 28 -13.99 -5.43 19.93
N PRO A 29 -15.26 -4.99 20.01
CA PRO A 29 -16.37 -5.91 20.28
C PRO A 29 -16.81 -6.76 19.10
N GLY A 30 -16.38 -6.47 17.88
CA GLY A 30 -16.80 -7.24 16.71
C GLY A 30 -16.25 -6.68 15.41
N PRO A 31 -16.74 -7.23 14.28
CA PRO A 31 -16.32 -6.78 12.95
C PRO A 31 -16.82 -5.37 12.65
N SER A 32 -16.41 -4.82 11.50
CA SER A 32 -16.82 -3.48 11.09
C SER A 32 -18.33 -3.40 10.88
N ILE A 33 -18.92 -2.26 11.26
CA ILE A 33 -20.34 -2.00 11.13
C ILE A 33 -20.66 -0.85 10.17
N GLY A 34 -19.63 -0.19 9.64
CA GLY A 34 -19.77 0.92 8.72
C GLY A 34 -18.42 1.46 8.29
N VAL A 35 -18.44 2.40 7.36
CA VAL A 35 -17.25 3.09 6.85
C VAL A 35 -17.39 4.57 7.22
N ARG A 36 -16.43 5.09 7.98
CA ARG A 36 -16.36 6.51 8.32
C ARG A 36 -15.52 7.26 7.30
N ASP A 37 -14.34 6.73 7.00
CA ASP A 37 -13.41 7.25 6.02
C ASP A 37 -12.88 6.10 5.18
N ASP A 38 -12.61 6.35 3.91
CA ASP A 38 -12.01 5.35 3.05
C ASP A 38 -10.56 5.06 3.44
N LEU A 39 -10.14 3.84 3.17
CA LEU A 39 -8.75 3.43 3.21
C LEU A 39 -8.16 3.52 1.81
N TYR A 40 -6.89 3.88 1.71
CA TYR A 40 -6.23 4.08 0.42
C TYR A 40 -4.94 3.28 0.31
N ALA A 41 -4.63 2.88 -0.91
CA ALA A 41 -3.28 2.56 -1.34
C ALA A 41 -2.79 3.74 -2.18
N SER A 42 -1.63 4.28 -1.81
CA SER A 42 -1.07 5.48 -2.44
C SER A 42 0.31 5.14 -2.99
N ALA A 43 0.61 5.63 -4.20
CA ALA A 43 1.87 5.37 -4.87
C ALA A 43 2.54 6.69 -5.23
N LEU A 44 3.85 6.75 -5.00
CA LEU A 44 4.72 7.83 -5.48
C LEU A 44 5.82 7.20 -6.33
N TYR A 45 5.87 7.60 -7.59
CA TYR A 45 6.89 7.15 -8.53
C TYR A 45 7.87 8.28 -8.80
N LEU A 46 9.16 7.98 -8.72
CA LEU A 46 10.23 8.92 -8.98
C LEU A 46 11.20 8.31 -10.00
N SER A 47 11.60 9.10 -10.98
CA SER A 47 12.62 8.64 -11.92
C SER A 47 13.54 9.77 -12.39
N ARG A 48 14.78 9.40 -12.63
CA ARG A 48 15.79 10.27 -13.26
C ARG A 48 16.73 9.38 -14.06
N ASP A 49 16.92 9.70 -15.33
CA ASP A 49 17.68 8.87 -16.26
C ASP A 49 17.13 7.43 -16.25
N ASP A 50 17.96 6.43 -16.04
CA ASP A 50 17.57 5.03 -15.93
C ASP A 50 17.35 4.57 -14.46
N GLN A 51 17.35 5.51 -13.52
CA GLN A 51 17.04 5.24 -12.11
C GLN A 51 15.56 5.46 -11.86
N GLN A 52 14.94 4.56 -11.11
CA GLN A 52 13.54 4.69 -10.74
C GLN A 52 13.27 4.09 -9.36
N VAL A 53 12.31 4.66 -8.65
CA VAL A 53 11.85 4.20 -7.34
C VAL A 53 10.35 4.33 -7.29
N LEU A 54 9.69 3.32 -6.72
CA LEU A 54 8.27 3.34 -6.42
C LEU A 54 8.08 3.16 -4.92
N ILE A 55 7.35 4.08 -4.29
CA ILE A 55 6.96 3.99 -2.89
C ILE A 55 5.45 3.75 -2.86
N LEU A 56 5.05 2.61 -2.29
CA LEU A 56 3.64 2.24 -2.15
C LEU A 56 3.29 2.22 -0.67
N SER A 57 2.29 3.01 -0.28
CA SER A 57 1.79 3.07 1.09
C SER A 57 0.34 2.62 1.12
N ALA A 58 0.01 1.70 2.02
CA ALA A 58 -1.35 1.19 2.19
C ALA A 58 -1.86 1.49 3.59
N ASP A 59 -3.13 1.86 3.67
CA ASP A 59 -3.82 2.10 4.96
C ASP A 59 -4.24 0.76 5.56
N LEU A 60 -3.25 0.01 6.02
CA LEU A 60 -3.37 -1.29 6.65
C LEU A 60 -2.50 -1.30 7.90
N ILE A 61 -2.78 -2.23 8.82
CA ILE A 61 -1.95 -2.35 10.03
C ILE A 61 -0.56 -2.89 9.69
N GLY A 62 -0.47 -3.76 8.72
CA GLY A 62 0.79 -4.35 8.27
C GLY A 62 0.55 -5.35 7.16
N LEU A 63 1.64 -5.87 6.61
CA LEU A 63 1.63 -6.91 5.59
C LEU A 63 2.70 -7.93 5.93
N HIS A 64 2.42 -9.21 5.65
CA HIS A 64 3.40 -10.26 5.78
C HIS A 64 4.43 -10.19 4.65
N ARG A 65 5.61 -10.77 4.89
CA ARG A 65 6.69 -10.79 3.90
C ARG A 65 6.25 -11.37 2.56
N ASP A 66 5.48 -12.45 2.58
CA ASP A 66 5.02 -13.11 1.36
C ASP A 66 4.05 -12.24 0.58
N GLU A 67 3.21 -11.48 1.26
CA GLU A 67 2.29 -10.54 0.64
C GLU A 67 3.05 -9.38 -0.02
N VAL A 68 4.09 -8.86 0.64
CA VAL A 68 4.96 -7.82 0.07
C VAL A 68 5.69 -8.34 -1.17
N ALA A 69 6.20 -9.57 -1.11
CA ALA A 69 6.87 -10.19 -2.26
C ALA A 69 5.91 -10.35 -3.44
N LEU A 70 4.67 -10.75 -3.20
CA LEU A 70 3.65 -10.88 -4.23
C LEU A 70 3.32 -9.52 -4.85
N VAL A 71 3.15 -8.49 -4.05
CA VAL A 71 2.88 -7.12 -4.53
C VAL A 71 4.02 -6.64 -5.44
N ARG A 72 5.27 -6.80 -5.00
CA ARG A 72 6.45 -6.42 -5.79
C ARG A 72 6.51 -7.17 -7.11
N SER A 73 6.23 -8.47 -7.08
CA SER A 73 6.21 -9.31 -8.28
C SER A 73 5.16 -8.86 -9.29
N GLN A 74 3.95 -8.56 -8.82
CA GLN A 74 2.87 -8.09 -9.68
C GLN A 74 3.18 -6.72 -10.28
N ILE A 75 3.79 -5.82 -9.52
CA ILE A 75 4.20 -4.51 -10.02
C ILE A 75 5.30 -4.65 -11.08
N GLN A 76 6.29 -5.50 -10.84
CA GLN A 76 7.33 -5.78 -11.83
C GLN A 76 6.74 -6.30 -13.13
N GLU A 77 5.81 -7.24 -13.04
CA GLU A 77 5.16 -7.82 -14.22
C GLU A 77 4.38 -6.77 -15.01
N ALA A 78 3.69 -5.86 -14.32
CA ALA A 78 2.86 -4.85 -14.95
C ALA A 78 3.66 -3.64 -15.47
N THR A 79 4.78 -3.29 -14.85
CA THR A 79 5.48 -2.01 -15.10
C THR A 79 6.94 -2.17 -15.52
N GLY A 80 7.55 -3.31 -15.26
CA GLY A 80 8.98 -3.50 -15.47
C GLY A 80 9.86 -2.91 -14.36
N ILE A 81 9.28 -2.31 -13.32
CA ILE A 81 10.06 -1.78 -12.19
C ILE A 81 10.63 -2.96 -11.39
N ALA A 82 11.94 -2.94 -11.15
CA ALA A 82 12.60 -4.00 -10.40
C ALA A 82 12.11 -4.06 -8.95
N PRO A 83 11.91 -5.25 -8.36
CA PRO A 83 11.41 -5.37 -6.99
C PRO A 83 12.25 -4.61 -5.96
N GLU A 84 13.56 -4.51 -6.16
CA GLU A 84 14.48 -3.79 -5.27
C GLU A 84 14.22 -2.28 -5.26
N ALA A 85 13.57 -1.76 -6.28
CA ALA A 85 13.23 -0.35 -6.41
C ALA A 85 11.83 -0.04 -5.90
N ILE A 86 11.15 -1.01 -5.29
CA ILE A 86 9.78 -0.87 -4.77
C ILE A 86 9.81 -0.97 -3.25
N MET A 87 9.46 0.14 -2.59
CA MET A 87 9.25 0.17 -1.15
C MET A 87 7.77 0.02 -0.87
N VAL A 88 7.39 -0.96 -0.06
CA VAL A 88 6.01 -1.15 0.40
C VAL A 88 5.95 -0.83 1.88
N CYS A 89 5.09 0.09 2.26
CA CYS A 89 4.90 0.49 3.65
C CYS A 89 3.42 0.57 3.98
N THR A 90 3.12 0.53 5.27
CA THR A 90 1.75 0.62 5.79
C THR A 90 1.68 1.75 6.80
N THR A 91 0.50 2.34 6.93
CA THR A 91 0.28 3.42 7.89
C THR A 91 0.08 2.91 9.32
N HIS A 92 -0.09 1.61 9.50
CA HIS A 92 -0.39 0.96 10.78
C HIS A 92 -1.73 1.43 11.36
N THR A 93 -2.71 1.67 10.49
CA THR A 93 -4.04 2.06 10.96
C THR A 93 -4.66 0.98 11.84
N HIS A 94 -5.33 1.39 12.92
CA HIS A 94 -6.06 0.49 13.80
C HIS A 94 -7.56 0.44 13.46
N SER A 95 -7.93 0.94 12.29
CA SER A 95 -9.32 0.96 11.81
C SER A 95 -9.44 0.36 10.42
N GLY A 96 -8.58 -0.58 10.10
CA GLY A 96 -8.58 -1.32 8.85
C GLY A 96 -8.80 -2.82 9.05
N PRO A 97 -8.91 -3.57 7.95
CA PRO A 97 -9.14 -5.01 8.03
C PRO A 97 -7.94 -5.74 8.64
N ALA A 98 -8.19 -6.92 9.18
CA ALA A 98 -7.15 -7.78 9.71
C ALA A 98 -6.34 -8.36 8.54
N THR A 99 -5.06 -8.01 8.46
CA THR A 99 -4.12 -8.49 7.43
C THR A 99 -2.95 -9.26 8.02
N HIS A 100 -3.00 -9.48 9.31
CA HIS A 100 -2.01 -10.23 10.08
C HIS A 100 -2.65 -11.38 10.78
#